data_c47428ce5fce7ecd1ace006e8079d479
#
_entry.id   c47428ce5fce7ecd1ace006e8079d479
#
_cell.length_a   1.000
_cell.length_b   1.000
_cell.length_c   1.000
_cell.angle_alpha   90.00
_cell.angle_beta   90.00
_cell.angle_gamma   90.00
#
_symmetry.space_group_name_H-M   'P 1'
#
loop_
_entity.id
_entity.type
_entity.pdbx_description
1 polymer ?
#
loop_
_entity_poly.entity_id
_entity_poly.type
_entity_poly.pdbx_seq_one_letter_code
_entity_poly.pdbx_strand_id
1 'polypeptide(L)'
;MDNGLFDVTLMIAVGTALLLALGAVVTILLFLYKRKYLAYRHDLFIMQEAYQQELLRSQLEMQEQTMQHVGREIHDNVGQMLSLVKLNLNTLPPNDDPKTTEKLTHTREYLNRAITDLRGLSKSLNAENRLDAGLTVAIRQELDAIRKTGVMEVTFTQSGEEQRLDSRQELILFRITQETLNNALKHASAKNIVVSLDYSIDRLNLTVADDGVGFDSERVITPVGEERGSGLTNIQNRARLIGAEVSIRSTAGQGTTTVLSLPISIPQNHT
;
A
#
# COMPACT_ATOMS: atom_id res chain seq x y z
N MET A 1 -38.17 -11.11 -82.18
CA MET A 1 -38.44 -11.79 -80.85
C MET A 1 -37.29 -11.67 -79.84
N ASP A 2 -36.15 -11.05 -80.20
CA ASP A 2 -34.97 -10.98 -79.32
C ASP A 2 -34.89 -9.81 -78.33
N ASN A 3 -35.60 -8.69 -78.62
CA ASN A 3 -35.46 -7.51 -77.78
C ASN A 3 -36.10 -7.67 -76.36
N GLY A 4 -37.19 -8.44 -76.26
CA GLY A 4 -37.85 -8.62 -74.96
C GLY A 4 -37.07 -9.45 -73.93
N LEU A 5 -36.33 -10.46 -74.44
CA LEU A 5 -35.47 -11.28 -73.58
C LEU A 5 -34.24 -10.50 -73.08
N PHE A 6 -33.69 -9.65 -73.92
CA PHE A 6 -32.57 -8.78 -73.59
C PHE A 6 -32.95 -7.74 -72.51
N ASP A 7 -34.15 -7.14 -72.62
CA ASP A 7 -34.65 -6.18 -71.65
C ASP A 7 -34.91 -6.80 -70.28
N VAL A 8 -35.44 -8.03 -70.23
CA VAL A 8 -35.65 -8.77 -68.96
C VAL A 8 -34.33 -9.16 -68.30
N THR A 9 -33.36 -9.65 -69.10
CA THR A 9 -32.04 -9.97 -68.52
C THR A 9 -31.30 -8.76 -68.04
N LEU A 10 -31.39 -7.63 -68.70
CA LEU A 10 -30.80 -6.38 -68.24
C LEU A 10 -31.49 -5.89 -66.94
N MET A 11 -32.81 -5.91 -66.83
CA MET A 11 -33.52 -5.57 -65.59
C MET A 11 -33.10 -6.46 -64.42
N ILE A 12 -32.96 -7.77 -64.61
CA ILE A 12 -32.48 -8.67 -63.57
C ILE A 12 -31.07 -8.36 -63.14
N ALA A 13 -30.17 -8.11 -64.10
CA ALA A 13 -28.78 -7.76 -63.86
C ALA A 13 -28.65 -6.43 -63.06
N VAL A 14 -29.42 -5.43 -63.45
CA VAL A 14 -29.45 -4.15 -62.71
C VAL A 14 -30.03 -4.32 -61.32
N GLY A 15 -31.13 -5.09 -61.16
CA GLY A 15 -31.74 -5.36 -59.86
C GLY A 15 -30.78 -6.12 -58.91
N THR A 16 -30.08 -7.13 -59.41
CA THR A 16 -29.08 -7.85 -58.61
C THR A 16 -27.89 -6.98 -58.24
N ALA A 17 -27.39 -6.14 -59.14
CA ALA A 17 -26.32 -5.21 -58.85
C ALA A 17 -26.73 -4.18 -57.77
N LEU A 18 -27.95 -3.68 -57.80
CA LEU A 18 -28.50 -2.77 -56.77
C LEU A 18 -28.60 -3.47 -55.41
N LEU A 19 -29.09 -4.69 -55.35
CA LEU A 19 -29.17 -5.47 -54.13
C LEU A 19 -27.77 -5.75 -53.51
N LEU A 20 -26.79 -6.08 -54.33
CA LEU A 20 -25.39 -6.28 -53.92
C LEU A 20 -24.79 -4.97 -53.37
N ALA A 21 -25.03 -3.86 -54.07
CA ALA A 21 -24.59 -2.52 -53.63
C ALA A 21 -25.21 -2.13 -52.29
N LEU A 22 -26.51 -2.36 -52.11
CA LEU A 22 -27.20 -2.14 -50.83
C LEU A 22 -26.63 -3.01 -49.71
N GLY A 23 -26.40 -4.29 -50.00
CA GLY A 23 -25.77 -5.23 -49.05
C GLY A 23 -24.37 -4.78 -48.64
N ALA A 24 -23.56 -4.30 -49.59
CA ALA A 24 -22.24 -3.75 -49.30
C ALA A 24 -22.32 -2.49 -48.39
N VAL A 25 -23.22 -1.57 -48.69
CA VAL A 25 -23.43 -0.37 -47.86
C VAL A 25 -23.84 -0.72 -46.46
N VAL A 26 -24.80 -1.64 -46.28
CA VAL A 26 -25.24 -2.11 -44.94
C VAL A 26 -24.08 -2.76 -44.19
N THR A 27 -23.28 -3.59 -44.86
CA THR A 27 -22.13 -4.25 -44.25
C THR A 27 -21.06 -3.25 -43.79
N ILE A 28 -20.78 -2.24 -44.62
CA ILE A 28 -19.86 -1.15 -44.28
C ILE A 28 -20.38 -0.35 -43.09
N LEU A 29 -21.66 0.00 -43.06
CA LEU A 29 -22.27 0.74 -41.96
C LEU A 29 -22.22 -0.05 -40.64
N LEU A 30 -22.52 -1.35 -40.69
CA LEU A 30 -22.42 -2.24 -39.52
C LEU A 30 -20.97 -2.36 -39.02
N PHE A 31 -20.01 -2.44 -39.93
CA PHE A 31 -18.60 -2.48 -39.57
C PHE A 31 -18.13 -1.18 -38.91
N LEU A 32 -18.48 -0.03 -39.48
CA LEU A 32 -18.17 1.29 -38.90
C LEU A 32 -18.85 1.49 -37.54
N TYR A 33 -20.12 1.07 -37.42
CA TYR A 33 -20.84 1.11 -36.14
C TYR A 33 -20.16 0.24 -35.10
N LYS A 34 -19.82 -1.01 -35.44
CA LYS A 34 -19.15 -1.94 -34.52
C LYS A 34 -17.78 -1.40 -34.08
N ARG A 35 -17.02 -0.81 -35.01
CA ARG A 35 -15.71 -0.21 -34.70
C ARG A 35 -15.87 0.97 -33.75
N LYS A 36 -16.84 1.84 -33.98
CA LYS A 36 -17.13 3.00 -33.10
C LYS A 36 -17.63 2.55 -31.72
N TYR A 37 -18.47 1.52 -31.67
CA TYR A 37 -18.96 0.94 -30.43
C TYR A 37 -17.84 0.32 -29.58
N LEU A 38 -16.92 -0.41 -30.19
CA LEU A 38 -15.78 -1.00 -29.50
C LEU A 38 -14.83 0.08 -28.96
N ALA A 39 -14.55 1.12 -29.75
CA ALA A 39 -13.75 2.26 -29.28
C ALA A 39 -14.40 2.95 -28.08
N TYR A 40 -15.71 3.23 -28.15
CA TYR A 40 -16.44 3.82 -27.02
C TYR A 40 -16.41 2.96 -25.75
N ARG A 41 -16.57 1.63 -25.90
CA ARG A 41 -16.45 0.69 -24.79
C ARG A 41 -15.06 0.70 -24.16
N HIS A 42 -14.03 0.80 -24.98
CA HIS A 42 -12.63 0.90 -24.53
C HIS A 42 -12.38 2.18 -23.75
N ASP A 43 -12.86 3.32 -24.27
CA ASP A 43 -12.71 4.63 -23.60
C ASP A 43 -13.45 4.64 -22.25
N LEU A 44 -14.65 4.07 -22.18
CA LEU A 44 -15.39 3.92 -20.91
C LEU A 44 -14.63 3.07 -19.90
N PHE A 45 -14.01 1.96 -20.34
CA PHE A 45 -13.22 1.10 -19.48
C PHE A 45 -12.01 1.83 -18.91
N ILE A 46 -11.25 2.55 -19.75
CA ILE A 46 -10.10 3.36 -19.30
C ILE A 46 -10.54 4.44 -18.31
N MET A 47 -11.64 5.13 -18.60
CA MET A 47 -12.17 6.17 -17.71
C MET A 47 -12.59 5.57 -16.36
N GLN A 48 -13.21 4.40 -16.35
CA GLN A 48 -13.62 3.71 -15.13
C GLN A 48 -12.43 3.26 -14.29
N GLU A 49 -11.38 2.73 -14.92
CA GLU A 49 -10.13 2.39 -14.23
C GLU A 49 -9.46 3.63 -13.64
N ALA A 50 -9.34 4.70 -14.42
CA ALA A 50 -8.76 5.96 -13.94
C ALA A 50 -9.55 6.54 -12.76
N TYR A 51 -10.88 6.50 -12.81
CA TYR A 51 -11.74 6.93 -11.70
C TYR A 51 -11.54 6.08 -10.44
N GLN A 52 -11.46 4.76 -10.57
CA GLN A 52 -11.22 3.87 -9.42
C GLN A 52 -9.82 4.11 -8.80
N GLN A 53 -8.80 4.34 -9.64
CA GLN A 53 -7.46 4.67 -9.15
C GLN A 53 -7.46 6.00 -8.37
N GLU A 54 -8.15 7.03 -8.89
CA GLU A 54 -8.24 8.33 -8.23
C GLU A 54 -9.02 8.24 -6.92
N LEU A 55 -10.11 7.45 -6.87
CA LEU A 55 -10.87 7.21 -5.65
C LEU A 55 -10.00 6.52 -4.58
N LEU A 56 -9.27 5.47 -4.98
CA LEU A 56 -8.37 4.77 -4.08
C LEU A 56 -7.25 5.68 -3.56
N ARG A 57 -6.68 6.50 -4.45
CA ARG A 57 -5.69 7.51 -4.09
C ARG A 57 -6.24 8.48 -3.03
N SER A 58 -7.41 9.05 -3.29
CA SER A 58 -8.08 9.98 -2.36
C SER A 58 -8.37 9.32 -0.99
N GLN A 59 -8.80 8.06 -0.98
CA GLN A 59 -9.03 7.32 0.26
C GLN A 59 -7.74 7.13 1.07
N LEU A 60 -6.63 6.79 0.41
CA LEU A 60 -5.34 6.61 1.08
C LEU A 60 -4.77 7.93 1.59
N GLU A 61 -4.90 9.02 0.83
CA GLU A 61 -4.51 10.36 1.26
C GLU A 61 -5.32 10.81 2.49
N MET A 62 -6.64 10.57 2.48
CA MET A 62 -7.51 10.88 3.62
C MET A 62 -7.17 10.03 4.84
N GLN A 63 -6.88 8.73 4.65
CA GLN A 63 -6.44 7.85 5.73
C GLN A 63 -5.13 8.35 6.36
N GLU A 64 -4.16 8.73 5.53
CA GLU A 64 -2.87 9.26 6.01
C GLU A 64 -3.06 10.56 6.79
N GLN A 65 -3.83 11.52 6.27
CA GLN A 65 -4.15 12.77 6.95
C GLN A 65 -4.85 12.52 8.30
N THR A 66 -5.77 11.56 8.34
CA THR A 66 -6.46 11.18 9.58
C THR A 66 -5.46 10.61 10.60
N MET A 67 -4.55 9.72 10.16
CA MET A 67 -3.54 9.15 11.06
C MET A 67 -2.60 10.21 11.62
N GLN A 68 -2.17 11.17 10.79
CA GLN A 68 -1.35 12.30 11.24
C GLN A 68 -2.10 13.21 12.21
N HIS A 69 -3.38 13.49 11.95
CA HIS A 69 -4.21 14.28 12.85
C HIS A 69 -4.36 13.59 14.20
N VAL A 70 -4.70 12.29 14.21
CA VAL A 70 -4.80 11.51 15.45
C VAL A 70 -3.46 11.47 16.19
N GLY A 71 -2.34 11.29 15.48
CA GLY A 71 -1.00 11.30 16.08
C GLY A 71 -0.69 12.64 16.78
N ARG A 72 -1.05 13.76 16.18
CA ARG A 72 -0.90 15.11 16.79
C ARG A 72 -1.82 15.28 18.01
N GLU A 73 -3.09 14.91 17.89
CA GLU A 73 -4.05 14.98 19.01
C GLU A 73 -3.60 14.15 20.22
N ILE A 74 -3.08 12.94 19.98
CA ILE A 74 -2.53 12.10 21.04
C ILE A 74 -1.34 12.80 21.70
N HIS A 75 -0.44 13.38 20.91
CA HIS A 75 0.74 14.05 21.46
C HIS A 75 0.36 15.30 22.29
N ASP A 76 -0.48 16.15 21.70
CA ASP A 76 -0.76 17.48 22.26
C ASP A 76 -1.75 17.40 23.42
N ASN A 77 -2.79 16.62 23.35
CA ASN A 77 -3.80 16.56 24.39
C ASN A 77 -3.47 15.51 25.45
N VAL A 78 -3.33 14.24 25.04
CA VAL A 78 -3.15 13.15 26.01
C VAL A 78 -1.75 13.14 26.59
N GLY A 79 -0.73 13.37 25.77
CA GLY A 79 0.67 13.41 26.20
C GLY A 79 0.96 14.56 27.18
N GLN A 80 0.38 15.74 26.93
CA GLN A 80 0.51 16.89 27.84
C GLN A 80 -0.24 16.64 29.16
N MET A 81 -1.47 16.11 29.11
CA MET A 81 -2.26 15.82 30.30
C MET A 81 -1.55 14.79 31.22
N LEU A 82 -1.03 13.71 30.64
CA LEU A 82 -0.25 12.72 31.41
C LEU A 82 1.04 13.29 31.98
N SER A 83 1.67 14.24 31.27
CA SER A 83 2.86 14.94 31.76
C SER A 83 2.54 15.85 32.95
N LEU A 84 1.36 16.52 32.98
CA LEU A 84 0.88 17.29 34.14
C LEU A 84 0.55 16.35 35.30
N VAL A 85 -0.09 15.22 35.07
CA VAL A 85 -0.34 14.23 36.15
C VAL A 85 0.97 13.72 36.75
N LYS A 86 1.98 13.44 35.90
CA LYS A 86 3.33 13.06 36.35
C LYS A 86 3.97 14.12 37.20
N LEU A 87 3.86 15.42 36.78
CA LEU A 87 4.40 16.52 37.54
C LEU A 87 3.73 16.63 38.92
N ASN A 88 2.40 16.56 38.98
CA ASN A 88 1.66 16.58 40.22
C ASN A 88 2.04 15.44 41.16
N LEU A 89 2.16 14.21 40.64
CA LEU A 89 2.60 13.07 41.45
C LEU A 89 4.04 13.22 41.98
N ASN A 90 4.93 13.86 41.22
CA ASN A 90 6.31 14.11 41.65
C ASN A 90 6.46 15.21 42.69
N THR A 91 5.48 16.11 42.76
CA THR A 91 5.44 17.22 43.72
C THR A 91 4.73 16.86 45.02
N LEU A 92 4.13 15.67 45.14
CA LEU A 92 3.54 15.21 46.38
C LEU A 92 4.62 15.07 47.47
N PRO A 93 4.37 15.57 48.67
CA PRO A 93 5.30 15.44 49.79
C PRO A 93 5.50 13.96 50.15
N PRO A 94 6.67 13.59 50.71
CA PRO A 94 6.90 12.24 51.21
C PRO A 94 5.81 11.87 52.22
N ASN A 95 5.34 10.61 52.13
CA ASN A 95 4.36 10.08 53.07
C ASN A 95 5.06 9.07 53.97
N ASP A 96 4.82 9.18 55.28
CA ASP A 96 5.44 8.30 56.31
C ASP A 96 4.81 6.89 56.33
N ASP A 97 3.66 6.67 55.64
CA ASP A 97 3.06 5.36 55.51
C ASP A 97 3.72 4.53 54.37
N PRO A 98 4.41 3.41 54.71
CA PRO A 98 5.10 2.60 53.70
C PRO A 98 4.17 2.10 52.57
N LYS A 99 2.92 1.72 52.93
CA LYS A 99 1.94 1.22 51.95
C LYS A 99 1.51 2.31 50.93
N THR A 100 1.36 3.53 51.39
CA THR A 100 1.03 4.68 50.54
C THR A 100 2.21 5.01 49.63
N THR A 101 3.42 4.97 50.15
CA THR A 101 4.65 5.24 49.39
C THR A 101 4.87 4.16 48.31
N GLU A 102 4.64 2.89 48.59
CA GLU A 102 4.70 1.82 47.61
C GLU A 102 3.66 2.00 46.50
N LYS A 103 2.40 2.31 46.83
CA LYS A 103 1.34 2.59 45.84
C LYS A 103 1.70 3.77 44.93
N LEU A 104 2.23 4.83 45.51
CA LEU A 104 2.67 6.01 44.72
C LEU A 104 3.81 5.67 43.75
N THR A 105 4.76 4.83 44.20
CA THR A 105 5.85 4.39 43.34
C THR A 105 5.33 3.57 42.16
N HIS A 106 4.47 2.60 42.39
CA HIS A 106 3.85 1.82 41.30
C HIS A 106 3.01 2.70 40.37
N THR A 107 2.26 3.66 40.92
CA THR A 107 1.48 4.61 40.09
C THR A 107 2.38 5.43 39.17
N ARG A 108 3.53 5.90 39.67
CA ARG A 108 4.54 6.63 38.87
C ARG A 108 5.13 5.74 37.75
N GLU A 109 5.41 4.47 38.07
CA GLU A 109 5.92 3.51 37.08
C GLU A 109 4.90 3.26 35.97
N TYR A 110 3.64 2.99 36.32
CA TYR A 110 2.57 2.80 35.32
C TYR A 110 2.34 4.03 34.46
N LEU A 111 2.36 5.22 35.05
CA LEU A 111 2.23 6.48 34.33
C LEU A 111 3.40 6.71 33.37
N ASN A 112 4.64 6.46 33.81
CA ASN A 112 5.82 6.55 32.95
C ASN A 112 5.75 5.59 31.76
N ARG A 113 5.28 4.35 31.99
CA ARG A 113 5.06 3.37 30.94
C ARG A 113 4.00 3.87 29.95
N ALA A 114 2.84 4.33 30.44
CA ALA A 114 1.77 4.86 29.61
C ALA A 114 2.21 6.05 28.76
N ILE A 115 2.99 6.98 29.32
CA ILE A 115 3.57 8.13 28.56
C ILE A 115 4.51 7.63 27.46
N THR A 116 5.33 6.62 27.77
CA THR A 116 6.28 6.05 26.80
C THR A 116 5.56 5.35 25.64
N ASP A 117 4.54 4.54 25.97
CA ASP A 117 3.73 3.83 24.99
C ASP A 117 2.97 4.81 24.08
N LEU A 118 2.40 5.83 24.66
CA LEU A 118 1.66 6.88 23.94
C LEU A 118 2.55 7.71 23.02
N ARG A 119 3.77 8.05 23.45
CA ARG A 119 4.77 8.69 22.59
C ARG A 119 5.22 7.79 21.45
N GLY A 120 5.35 6.49 21.72
CA GLY A 120 5.63 5.49 20.69
C GLY A 120 4.53 5.44 19.64
N LEU A 121 3.26 5.41 20.08
CA LEU A 121 2.09 5.42 19.20
C LEU A 121 2.01 6.70 18.37
N SER A 122 2.14 7.86 18.99
CA SER A 122 2.15 9.17 18.28
C SER A 122 3.25 9.22 17.21
N LYS A 123 4.46 8.74 17.52
CA LYS A 123 5.56 8.66 16.56
C LYS A 123 5.26 7.70 15.40
N SER A 124 4.61 6.57 15.66
CA SER A 124 4.26 5.60 14.59
C SER A 124 3.19 6.13 13.65
N LEU A 125 2.32 7.00 14.13
CA LEU A 125 1.28 7.66 13.33
C LEU A 125 1.83 8.80 12.44
N ASN A 126 2.96 9.41 12.82
CA ASN A 126 3.63 10.49 12.08
C ASN A 126 4.79 9.96 11.21
N ALA A 127 4.45 9.25 10.12
CA ALA A 127 5.45 8.65 9.23
C ALA A 127 6.29 9.69 8.47
N GLU A 128 5.70 10.82 8.06
CA GLU A 128 6.40 11.86 7.28
C GLU A 128 7.62 12.42 8.02
N ASN A 129 7.51 12.74 9.30
CA ASN A 129 8.62 13.25 10.09
C ASN A 129 9.80 12.26 10.22
N ARG A 130 9.57 10.96 9.97
CA ARG A 130 10.63 9.95 9.97
C ARG A 130 11.37 9.88 8.65
N LEU A 131 10.71 10.27 7.56
CA LEU A 131 11.26 10.23 6.20
C LEU A 131 12.13 11.45 5.86
N ASP A 132 12.16 12.48 6.70
CA ASP A 132 13.06 13.62 6.52
C ASP A 132 14.53 13.20 6.39
N ALA A 133 14.92 12.12 7.09
CA ALA A 133 16.26 11.54 7.03
C ALA A 133 16.42 10.46 5.94
N GLY A 134 15.37 10.15 5.16
CA GLY A 134 15.32 9.14 4.10
C GLY A 134 14.74 7.80 4.53
N LEU A 135 14.33 7.02 3.51
CA LEU A 135 13.65 5.73 3.68
C LEU A 135 14.47 4.73 4.51
N THR A 136 15.76 4.60 4.21
CA THR A 136 16.66 3.66 4.92
C THR A 136 16.72 3.96 6.41
N VAL A 137 16.86 5.24 6.77
CA VAL A 137 16.92 5.66 8.18
C VAL A 137 15.59 5.39 8.88
N ALA A 138 14.47 5.70 8.23
CA ALA A 138 13.14 5.45 8.77
C ALA A 138 12.90 3.96 9.04
N ILE A 139 13.27 3.07 8.10
CA ILE A 139 13.16 1.62 8.27
C ILE A 139 14.04 1.14 9.42
N ARG A 140 15.30 1.59 9.51
CA ARG A 140 16.19 1.22 10.63
C ARG A 140 15.58 1.61 11.98
N GLN A 141 15.03 2.80 12.11
CA GLN A 141 14.38 3.26 13.35
C GLN A 141 13.19 2.40 13.73
N GLU A 142 12.37 1.97 12.74
CA GLU A 142 11.25 1.06 12.97
C GLU A 142 11.73 -0.30 13.48
N LEU A 143 12.75 -0.86 12.84
CA LEU A 143 13.35 -2.14 13.22
C LEU A 143 14.03 -2.10 14.60
N ASP A 144 14.68 -0.99 14.94
CA ASP A 144 15.26 -0.78 16.27
C ASP A 144 14.19 -0.70 17.36
N ALA A 145 13.01 -0.14 17.05
CA ALA A 145 11.89 -0.15 17.95
C ALA A 145 11.39 -1.58 18.23
N ILE A 146 11.28 -2.41 17.20
CA ILE A 146 10.90 -3.83 17.33
C ILE A 146 11.97 -4.60 18.14
N ARG A 147 13.25 -4.42 17.81
CA ARG A 147 14.37 -5.09 18.53
C ARG A 147 14.35 -4.80 20.02
N LYS A 148 14.01 -3.56 20.42
CA LYS A 148 13.92 -3.16 21.83
C LYS A 148 12.81 -3.86 22.61
N THR A 149 11.79 -4.39 21.93
CA THR A 149 10.73 -5.17 22.59
C THR A 149 11.19 -6.56 23.00
N GLY A 150 12.27 -7.08 22.40
CA GLY A 150 12.77 -8.44 22.64
C GLY A 150 11.84 -9.56 22.14
N VAL A 151 10.81 -9.22 21.35
CA VAL A 151 9.81 -10.20 20.87
C VAL A 151 10.40 -11.07 19.76
N MET A 152 11.27 -10.50 18.92
CA MET A 152 11.92 -11.20 17.80
C MET A 152 13.28 -10.61 17.46
N GLU A 153 14.11 -11.42 16.82
CA GLU A 153 15.39 -10.98 16.25
C GLU A 153 15.12 -10.26 14.91
N VAL A 154 15.82 -9.13 14.71
CA VAL A 154 15.65 -8.30 13.53
C VAL A 154 16.99 -8.08 12.83
N THR A 155 17.05 -8.44 11.55
CA THR A 155 18.21 -8.21 10.68
C THR A 155 17.88 -7.20 9.60
N PHE A 156 18.76 -6.22 9.37
CA PHE A 156 18.64 -5.26 8.29
C PHE A 156 19.88 -5.28 7.41
N THR A 157 19.68 -5.38 6.10
CA THR A 157 20.74 -5.31 5.11
C THR A 157 20.42 -4.25 4.07
N GLN A 158 21.45 -3.59 3.57
CA GLN A 158 21.36 -2.64 2.47
C GLN A 158 22.49 -2.91 1.50
N SER A 159 22.16 -2.93 0.20
CA SER A 159 23.12 -3.04 -0.89
C SER A 159 22.87 -1.93 -1.92
N GLY A 160 23.93 -1.58 -2.65
CA GLY A 160 23.91 -0.47 -3.61
C GLY A 160 24.00 0.91 -2.96
N GLU A 161 24.09 1.93 -3.80
CA GLU A 161 24.13 3.34 -3.39
C GLU A 161 22.71 3.86 -3.20
N GLU A 162 22.42 4.41 -2.02
CA GLU A 162 21.09 4.93 -1.69
C GLU A 162 20.70 6.06 -2.63
N GLN A 163 19.58 5.89 -3.32
CA GLN A 163 19.00 6.90 -4.19
C GLN A 163 17.79 7.53 -3.51
N ARG A 164 17.70 8.85 -3.55
CA ARG A 164 16.49 9.56 -3.10
C ARG A 164 15.36 9.31 -4.08
N LEU A 165 14.26 8.86 -3.54
CA LEU A 165 12.98 8.72 -4.22
C LEU A 165 12.17 10.00 -4.02
N ASP A 166 11.05 10.14 -4.74
CA ASP A 166 10.11 11.19 -4.37
C ASP A 166 9.45 10.90 -3.01
N SER A 167 9.06 11.95 -2.30
CA SER A 167 8.53 11.83 -0.93
C SER A 167 7.32 10.91 -0.84
N ARG A 168 6.50 10.83 -1.88
CA ARG A 168 5.34 9.95 -1.95
C ARG A 168 5.75 8.48 -2.08
N GLN A 169 6.76 8.19 -2.91
CA GLN A 169 7.30 6.84 -3.06
C GLN A 169 7.92 6.37 -1.74
N GLU A 170 8.74 7.20 -1.08
CA GLU A 170 9.32 6.89 0.22
C GLU A 170 8.24 6.61 1.29
N LEU A 171 7.21 7.45 1.35
CA LEU A 171 6.10 7.28 2.29
C LEU A 171 5.34 5.96 2.07
N ILE A 172 5.01 5.65 0.82
CA ILE A 172 4.27 4.43 0.49
C ILE A 172 5.11 3.19 0.78
N LEU A 173 6.40 3.17 0.40
CA LEU A 173 7.31 2.07 0.72
C LEU A 173 7.44 1.88 2.24
N PHE A 174 7.58 2.96 2.99
CA PHE A 174 7.65 2.90 4.44
C PHE A 174 6.36 2.33 5.05
N ARG A 175 5.18 2.78 4.58
CA ARG A 175 3.89 2.25 5.03
C ARG A 175 3.69 0.77 4.70
N ILE A 176 4.14 0.31 3.53
CA ILE A 176 4.12 -1.12 3.19
C ILE A 176 5.04 -1.89 4.13
N THR A 177 6.23 -1.36 4.42
CA THR A 177 7.15 -1.96 5.39
C THR A 177 6.50 -2.10 6.76
N GLN A 178 5.90 -1.03 7.29
CA GLN A 178 5.19 -1.04 8.56
C GLN A 178 4.08 -2.09 8.61
N GLU A 179 3.25 -2.15 7.56
CA GLU A 179 2.15 -3.12 7.46
C GLU A 179 2.68 -4.57 7.45
N THR A 180 3.75 -4.83 6.70
CA THR A 180 4.36 -6.16 6.63
C THR A 180 4.98 -6.55 7.98
N LEU A 181 5.70 -5.64 8.64
CA LEU A 181 6.26 -5.85 9.98
C LEU A 181 5.16 -6.10 11.02
N ASN A 182 4.08 -5.33 10.97
CA ASN A 182 2.94 -5.49 11.87
C ASN A 182 2.21 -6.83 11.66
N ASN A 183 2.11 -7.29 10.41
CA ASN A 183 1.57 -8.61 10.09
C ASN A 183 2.45 -9.72 10.68
N ALA A 184 3.78 -9.61 10.57
CA ALA A 184 4.71 -10.55 11.19
C ALA A 184 4.58 -10.56 12.71
N LEU A 185 4.52 -9.40 13.36
CA LEU A 185 4.38 -9.27 14.81
C LEU A 185 3.06 -9.85 15.33
N LYS A 186 1.95 -9.62 14.63
CA LYS A 186 0.61 -10.02 15.10
C LYS A 186 0.22 -11.44 14.74
N HIS A 187 0.68 -11.94 13.60
CA HIS A 187 0.11 -13.13 12.99
C HIS A 187 1.12 -14.24 12.73
N ALA A 188 2.40 -13.91 12.57
CA ALA A 188 3.38 -14.90 12.15
C ALA A 188 3.95 -15.74 13.28
N SER A 189 3.94 -15.29 14.54
CA SER A 189 4.68 -15.91 15.63
C SER A 189 6.15 -16.18 15.24
N ALA A 190 6.74 -15.30 14.46
CA ALA A 190 8.08 -15.41 13.93
C ALA A 190 9.13 -15.18 15.03
N LYS A 191 10.27 -15.85 14.92
CA LYS A 191 11.44 -15.61 15.77
C LYS A 191 12.41 -14.64 15.11
N ASN A 192 12.50 -14.67 13.80
CA ASN A 192 13.40 -13.87 13.03
C ASN A 192 12.67 -13.11 11.92
N ILE A 193 13.05 -11.86 11.71
CA ILE A 193 12.63 -11.06 10.57
C ILE A 193 13.85 -10.45 9.88
N VAL A 194 13.89 -10.53 8.56
CA VAL A 194 14.94 -9.96 7.72
C VAL A 194 14.34 -8.92 6.81
N VAL A 195 14.89 -7.72 6.84
CA VAL A 195 14.53 -6.64 5.91
C VAL A 195 15.74 -6.29 5.08
N SER A 196 15.59 -6.24 3.76
CA SER A 196 16.65 -5.83 2.85
C SER A 196 16.18 -4.75 1.89
N LEU A 197 17.05 -3.75 1.68
CA LEU A 197 16.95 -2.76 0.63
C LEU A 197 18.10 -2.97 -0.36
N ASP A 198 17.76 -3.19 -1.63
CA ASP A 198 18.72 -3.34 -2.70
C ASP A 198 18.51 -2.25 -3.75
N TYR A 199 19.46 -1.29 -3.81
CA TYR A 199 19.45 -0.19 -4.74
C TYR A 199 20.26 -0.57 -5.98
N SER A 200 19.57 -0.83 -7.08
CA SER A 200 20.17 -1.00 -8.41
C SER A 200 20.05 0.29 -9.22
N ILE A 201 20.69 0.37 -10.38
CA ILE A 201 20.69 1.56 -11.21
C ILE A 201 19.28 2.00 -11.62
N ASP A 202 18.40 1.04 -11.93
CA ASP A 202 17.08 1.25 -12.53
C ASP A 202 15.94 0.85 -11.59
N ARG A 203 16.24 0.30 -10.40
CA ARG A 203 15.19 -0.16 -9.50
C ARG A 203 15.65 -0.28 -8.05
N LEU A 204 14.68 -0.13 -7.15
CA LEU A 204 14.79 -0.45 -5.74
C LEU A 204 14.00 -1.72 -5.44
N ASN A 205 14.65 -2.70 -4.82
CA ASN A 205 13.99 -3.87 -4.27
C ASN A 205 13.96 -3.78 -2.74
N LEU A 206 12.76 -3.84 -2.18
CA LEU A 206 12.53 -3.95 -0.75
C LEU A 206 12.01 -5.37 -0.46
N THR A 207 12.71 -6.10 0.38
CA THR A 207 12.28 -7.45 0.81
C THR A 207 12.09 -7.47 2.31
N VAL A 208 10.96 -8.03 2.75
CA VAL A 208 10.68 -8.34 4.17
C VAL A 208 10.34 -9.80 4.25
N ALA A 209 11.11 -10.56 5.04
CA ALA A 209 10.93 -11.99 5.22
C ALA A 209 10.86 -12.33 6.70
N ASP A 210 9.90 -13.15 7.11
CA ASP A 210 9.75 -13.73 8.44
C ASP A 210 9.82 -15.26 8.38
N ASP A 211 10.23 -15.87 9.47
CA ASP A 211 10.29 -17.33 9.67
C ASP A 211 9.07 -17.89 10.44
N GLY A 212 7.95 -17.20 10.36
CA GLY A 212 6.76 -17.54 11.15
C GLY A 212 5.94 -18.70 10.60
N VAL A 213 4.69 -18.80 11.10
CA VAL A 213 3.78 -19.90 10.73
C VAL A 213 3.33 -19.86 9.27
N GLY A 214 3.48 -18.73 8.57
CA GLY A 214 3.02 -18.56 7.20
C GLY A 214 1.52 -18.79 7.03
N PHE A 215 1.07 -18.74 5.78
CA PHE A 215 -0.33 -19.00 5.40
C PHE A 215 -0.41 -19.54 3.96
N ASP A 216 -1.57 -20.10 3.61
CA ASP A 216 -1.86 -20.53 2.24
C ASP A 216 -2.20 -19.30 1.39
N SER A 217 -1.24 -18.83 0.60
CA SER A 217 -1.38 -17.62 -0.21
C SER A 217 -2.46 -17.73 -1.28
N GLU A 218 -2.75 -18.92 -1.80
CA GLU A 218 -3.80 -19.11 -2.82
C GLU A 218 -5.21 -18.91 -2.25
N ARG A 219 -5.41 -19.21 -0.96
CA ARG A 219 -6.70 -19.02 -0.28
C ARG A 219 -6.97 -17.60 0.18
N VAL A 220 -5.93 -16.80 0.36
CA VAL A 220 -6.04 -15.44 0.90
C VAL A 220 -6.21 -14.40 -0.22
N ILE A 221 -5.74 -14.69 -1.43
CA ILE A 221 -5.80 -13.78 -2.60
C ILE A 221 -7.14 -13.89 -3.35
N THR A 222 -7.92 -14.95 -3.15
CA THR A 222 -9.27 -15.08 -3.75
C THR A 222 -10.32 -14.32 -2.94
N PRO A 223 -11.15 -13.46 -3.59
CA PRO A 223 -12.12 -12.62 -2.90
C PRO A 223 -13.37 -13.41 -2.49
N VAL A 224 -13.29 -14.21 -1.44
CA VAL A 224 -14.47 -14.84 -0.83
C VAL A 224 -14.37 -14.68 0.70
N GLY A 225 -14.98 -13.58 1.22
CA GLY A 225 -15.15 -13.34 2.66
C GLY A 225 -14.60 -11.99 3.13
N GLU A 226 -15.48 -11.15 3.63
CA GLU A 226 -15.31 -9.70 3.90
C GLU A 226 -14.30 -9.30 5.00
N GLU A 227 -13.57 -10.18 5.68
CA GLU A 227 -12.74 -9.79 6.84
C GLU A 227 -11.28 -10.28 6.87
N ARG A 228 -10.81 -11.12 5.95
CA ARG A 228 -9.49 -11.78 6.10
C ARG A 228 -8.34 -11.26 5.22
N GLY A 229 -8.52 -10.19 4.44
CA GLY A 229 -7.52 -9.77 3.46
C GLY A 229 -7.17 -8.30 3.41
N SER A 230 -7.64 -7.47 4.35
CA SER A 230 -7.46 -6.00 4.24
C SER A 230 -5.98 -5.57 4.20
N GLY A 231 -5.11 -6.17 5.01
CA GLY A 231 -3.70 -5.83 5.05
C GLY A 231 -2.95 -6.14 3.74
N LEU A 232 -3.13 -7.35 3.19
CA LEU A 232 -2.47 -7.75 1.94
C LEU A 232 -3.00 -6.96 0.74
N THR A 233 -4.30 -6.73 0.69
CA THR A 233 -4.94 -5.88 -0.33
C THR A 233 -4.41 -4.45 -0.25
N ASN A 234 -4.23 -3.91 0.95
CA ASN A 234 -3.65 -2.58 1.16
C ASN A 234 -2.21 -2.49 0.66
N ILE A 235 -1.38 -3.51 0.90
CA ILE A 235 -0.01 -3.60 0.37
C ILE A 235 -0.02 -3.55 -1.16
N GLN A 236 -0.85 -4.37 -1.82
CA GLN A 236 -0.96 -4.40 -3.28
C GLN A 236 -1.44 -3.07 -3.87
N ASN A 237 -2.48 -2.49 -3.27
CA ASN A 237 -3.04 -1.22 -3.72
C ASN A 237 -2.02 -0.09 -3.59
N ARG A 238 -1.31 -0.01 -2.46
CA ARG A 238 -0.25 0.99 -2.24
C ARG A 238 0.92 0.82 -3.22
N ALA A 239 1.35 -0.42 -3.50
CA ALA A 239 2.41 -0.68 -4.47
C ALA A 239 2.03 -0.15 -5.87
N ARG A 240 0.79 -0.40 -6.33
CA ARG A 240 0.28 0.10 -7.63
C ARG A 240 0.33 1.62 -7.73
N LEU A 241 0.06 2.37 -6.65
CA LEU A 241 0.05 3.84 -6.66
C LEU A 241 1.40 4.47 -6.98
N ILE A 242 2.49 3.74 -6.75
CA ILE A 242 3.86 4.18 -7.04
C ILE A 242 4.47 3.44 -8.23
N GLY A 243 3.70 2.62 -8.94
CA GLY A 243 4.19 1.81 -10.04
C GLY A 243 5.12 0.68 -9.62
N ALA A 244 5.07 0.25 -8.35
CA ALA A 244 5.85 -0.87 -7.86
C ALA A 244 5.12 -2.20 -8.09
N GLU A 245 5.90 -3.24 -8.43
CA GLU A 245 5.45 -4.61 -8.44
C GLU A 245 5.60 -5.23 -7.04
N VAL A 246 4.60 -5.98 -6.59
CA VAL A 246 4.65 -6.68 -5.31
C VAL A 246 4.40 -8.17 -5.48
N SER A 247 5.25 -8.98 -4.86
CA SER A 247 5.11 -10.43 -4.77
C SER A 247 5.10 -10.84 -3.29
N ILE A 248 4.07 -11.55 -2.88
CA ILE A 248 3.94 -12.09 -1.52
C ILE A 248 3.92 -13.60 -1.64
N ARG A 249 4.91 -14.25 -1.03
CA ARG A 249 5.03 -15.72 -0.99
C ARG A 249 4.92 -16.16 0.45
N SER A 250 3.99 -17.04 0.74
CA SER A 250 3.81 -17.63 2.05
C SER A 250 3.45 -19.11 1.90
N THR A 251 4.00 -19.91 2.78
CA THR A 251 3.71 -21.35 2.88
C THR A 251 3.53 -21.69 4.36
N ALA A 252 2.51 -22.47 4.67
CA ALA A 252 2.25 -22.88 6.05
C ALA A 252 3.50 -23.56 6.66
N GLY A 253 3.96 -23.06 7.81
CA GLY A 253 5.14 -23.52 8.52
C GLY A 253 6.50 -23.02 7.98
N GLN A 254 6.52 -22.18 6.94
CA GLN A 254 7.76 -21.68 6.32
C GLN A 254 7.91 -20.14 6.34
N GLY A 255 6.96 -19.44 6.99
CA GLY A 255 6.96 -18.00 7.08
C GLY A 255 6.41 -17.29 5.84
N THR A 256 6.67 -15.98 5.76
CA THR A 256 6.20 -15.13 4.66
C THR A 256 7.34 -14.28 4.14
N THR A 257 7.40 -14.12 2.82
CA THR A 257 8.33 -13.22 2.14
C THR A 257 7.54 -12.27 1.24
N THR A 258 7.66 -10.98 1.51
CA THR A 258 7.12 -9.89 0.69
C THR A 258 8.26 -9.21 -0.04
N VAL A 259 8.18 -9.14 -1.36
CA VAL A 259 9.16 -8.46 -2.23
C VAL A 259 8.44 -7.37 -3.00
N LEU A 260 8.94 -6.14 -2.90
CA LEU A 260 8.54 -5.01 -3.72
C LEU A 260 9.68 -4.66 -4.66
N SER A 261 9.34 -4.38 -5.92
CA SER A 261 10.27 -3.90 -6.93
C SER A 261 9.76 -2.59 -7.52
N LEU A 262 10.43 -1.48 -7.22
CA LEU A 262 10.07 -0.15 -7.70
C LEU A 262 11.06 0.26 -8.80
N PRO A 263 10.59 0.54 -10.04
CA PRO A 263 11.43 1.16 -11.06
C PRO A 263 11.85 2.56 -10.63
N ILE A 264 13.14 2.87 -10.73
CA ILE A 264 13.69 4.19 -10.45
C ILE A 264 14.03 4.84 -11.79
N SER A 265 13.41 5.98 -12.09
CA SER A 265 13.76 6.77 -13.26
C SER A 265 15.10 7.44 -13.01
N ILE A 266 16.11 7.14 -13.81
CA ILE A 266 17.36 7.89 -13.82
C ILE A 266 17.02 9.33 -14.26
N PRO A 267 17.32 10.37 -13.46
CA PRO A 267 17.15 11.73 -13.93
C PRO A 267 18.01 11.91 -15.20
N GLN A 268 17.37 12.11 -16.35
CA GLN A 268 18.09 12.52 -17.56
C GLN A 268 18.69 13.88 -17.25
N ASN A 269 20.00 13.93 -17.01
CA ASN A 269 20.76 15.17 -17.04
C ASN A 269 20.61 15.77 -18.44
N HIS A 270 19.74 16.73 -18.57
CA HIS A 270 19.74 17.63 -19.74
C HIS A 270 21.00 18.48 -19.63
N THR A 271 22.05 18.05 -20.33
CA THR A 271 23.23 18.85 -20.69
C THR A 271 22.85 19.92 -21.70
#